data_b3bbb20c98e5b2dba7d1131f96d49d73
#
_entry.id   b3bbb20c98e5b2dba7d1131f96d49d73
#
_cell.length_a   1.000
_cell.length_b   1.000
_cell.length_c   1.000
_cell.angle_alpha   90.00
_cell.angle_beta   90.00
_cell.angle_gamma   90.00
#
_symmetry.space_group_name_H-M   'P 1'
#
loop_
_entity.id
_entity.type
_entity.pdbx_description
1 polymer ?
#
loop_
_entity_poly.entity_id
_entity_poly.type
_entity_poly.pdbx_seq_one_letter_code
_entity_poly.pdbx_strand_id
1 'polypeptide(L)'
;MKATRIGWFAAGLVAGATATLAIVNAPLAAAPQNSSRVVLENERVRVKEAVFQPNNPNPGMHTHELAHVGVIIEGGTLVFRAPDGTSETLKLDAGSVGYRGPNVTHEPVNPGTKPVRVIEVELK
;
A
#
# COMPACT_ATOMS: atom_id res chain seq x y z
N MET A 1 69.11 -27.22 55.65
CA MET A 1 67.70 -27.47 55.50
C MET A 1 67.12 -26.59 54.43
N LYS A 2 66.75 -27.14 53.26
CA LYS A 2 66.19 -26.41 52.15
C LYS A 2 64.69 -26.64 52.12
N ALA A 3 63.89 -25.56 52.31
CA ALA A 3 62.47 -25.62 52.24
C ALA A 3 62.02 -25.51 50.78
N THR A 4 61.34 -26.54 50.29
CA THR A 4 60.76 -26.61 48.96
C THR A 4 59.40 -25.93 48.95
N ARG A 5 59.26 -24.87 48.18
CA ARG A 5 57.97 -24.18 47.93
C ARG A 5 57.18 -24.88 46.86
N ILE A 6 56.04 -25.42 47.19
CA ILE A 6 55.06 -26.00 46.26
C ILE A 6 54.22 -24.87 45.72
N GLY A 7 54.35 -24.58 44.39
CA GLY A 7 53.54 -23.60 43.68
C GLY A 7 52.17 -24.23 43.33
N TRP A 8 51.12 -23.55 43.69
CA TRP A 8 49.73 -23.90 43.25
C TRP A 8 49.46 -23.16 41.95
N PHE A 9 49.27 -23.90 40.87
CA PHE A 9 48.72 -23.35 39.63
C PHE A 9 47.19 -23.36 39.74
N ALA A 10 46.60 -22.16 39.80
CA ALA A 10 45.15 -22.00 39.64
C ALA A 10 44.83 -21.99 38.15
N ALA A 11 44.19 -23.05 37.70
CA ALA A 11 43.65 -23.09 36.33
C ALA A 11 42.33 -22.27 36.32
N GLY A 12 42.36 -21.07 35.77
CA GLY A 12 41.16 -20.28 35.54
C GLY A 12 40.37 -20.81 34.37
N LEU A 13 39.16 -21.33 34.64
CA LEU A 13 38.19 -21.71 33.62
C LEU A 13 37.50 -20.44 33.14
N VAL A 14 37.81 -20.00 31.91
CA VAL A 14 37.06 -18.92 31.24
C VAL A 14 35.85 -19.56 30.56
N ALA A 15 34.69 -19.46 31.18
CA ALA A 15 33.43 -19.83 30.56
C ALA A 15 33.03 -18.72 29.58
N GLY A 16 33.34 -18.94 28.29
CA GLY A 16 32.86 -18.07 27.20
C GLY A 16 31.36 -18.27 26.97
N ALA A 17 30.55 -17.29 27.39
CA ALA A 17 29.14 -17.26 27.05
C ALA A 17 28.99 -16.79 25.59
N THR A 18 28.78 -17.70 24.65
CA THR A 18 28.38 -17.37 23.27
C THR A 18 26.92 -16.97 23.28
N ALA A 19 26.65 -15.66 23.25
CA ALA A 19 25.29 -15.16 23.01
C ALA A 19 24.94 -15.40 21.54
N THR A 20 24.12 -16.41 21.27
CA THR A 20 23.53 -16.63 19.95
C THR A 20 22.43 -15.59 19.73
N LEU A 21 22.72 -14.59 18.92
CA LEU A 21 21.73 -13.59 18.49
C LEU A 21 20.73 -14.29 17.55
N ALA A 22 19.57 -14.68 18.03
CA ALA A 22 18.50 -15.17 17.17
C ALA A 22 17.93 -13.98 16.39
N ILE A 23 18.29 -13.91 15.10
CA ILE A 23 17.65 -12.97 14.17
C ILE A 23 16.24 -13.49 13.92
N VAL A 24 15.26 -12.92 14.63
CA VAL A 24 13.85 -13.19 14.38
C VAL A 24 13.50 -12.45 13.08
N ASN A 25 13.48 -13.18 11.96
CA ASN A 25 12.90 -12.67 10.73
C ASN A 25 11.38 -12.54 10.91
N ALA A 26 10.94 -11.40 11.45
CA ALA A 26 9.52 -11.07 11.40
C ALA A 26 9.10 -10.96 9.92
N PRO A 27 8.00 -11.60 9.50
CA PRO A 27 7.52 -11.45 8.13
C PRO A 27 7.26 -9.96 7.87
N LEU A 28 7.86 -9.44 6.80
CA LEU A 28 7.59 -8.08 6.35
C LEU A 28 6.09 -7.99 6.08
N ALA A 29 5.37 -7.12 6.78
CA ALA A 29 3.96 -6.90 6.52
C ALA A 29 3.79 -6.53 5.04
N ALA A 30 2.86 -7.20 4.34
CA ALA A 30 2.58 -6.87 2.94
C ALA A 30 2.17 -5.39 2.83
N ALA A 31 2.68 -4.71 1.80
CA ALA A 31 2.29 -3.32 1.54
C ALA A 31 0.78 -3.21 1.35
N PRO A 32 0.14 -2.13 1.83
CA PRO A 32 -1.28 -1.91 1.62
C PRO A 32 -1.62 -1.97 0.13
N GLN A 33 -2.70 -2.69 -0.21
CA GLN A 33 -3.16 -2.84 -1.59
C GLN A 33 -4.29 -1.84 -1.89
N ASN A 34 -4.42 -1.45 -3.15
CA ASN A 34 -5.61 -0.76 -3.63
C ASN A 34 -6.83 -1.65 -3.38
N SER A 35 -7.95 -1.03 -3.08
CA SER A 35 -9.21 -1.74 -2.86
C SER A 35 -10.37 -1.03 -3.55
N SER A 36 -11.35 -1.82 -4.00
CA SER A 36 -12.63 -1.32 -4.46
C SER A 36 -13.71 -2.26 -3.96
N ARG A 37 -14.70 -1.73 -3.28
CA ARG A 37 -15.81 -2.51 -2.74
C ARG A 37 -17.14 -1.83 -3.02
N VAL A 38 -18.17 -2.60 -3.35
CA VAL A 38 -19.54 -2.11 -3.47
C VAL A 38 -20.09 -1.81 -2.07
N VAL A 39 -20.57 -0.60 -1.86
CA VAL A 39 -21.16 -0.15 -0.59
C VAL A 39 -22.67 0.02 -0.66
N LEU A 40 -23.20 0.22 -1.88
CA LEU A 40 -24.62 0.28 -2.17
C LEU A 40 -24.86 -0.12 -3.62
N GLU A 41 -25.94 -0.86 -3.88
CA GLU A 41 -26.35 -1.16 -5.25
C GLU A 41 -27.87 -1.28 -5.33
N ASN A 42 -28.45 -0.70 -6.39
CA ASN A 42 -29.85 -0.85 -6.75
C ASN A 42 -30.00 -0.87 -8.28
N GLU A 43 -31.23 -0.76 -8.78
CA GLU A 43 -31.53 -0.82 -10.22
C GLU A 43 -30.91 0.35 -11.02
N ARG A 44 -30.63 1.48 -10.37
CA ARG A 44 -30.19 2.74 -11.02
C ARG A 44 -28.72 3.04 -10.85
N VAL A 45 -28.14 2.63 -9.72
CA VAL A 45 -26.75 2.95 -9.39
C VAL A 45 -26.05 1.78 -8.72
N ARG A 46 -24.75 1.72 -8.92
CA ARG A 46 -23.80 0.96 -8.10
C ARG A 46 -22.81 1.94 -7.49
N VAL A 47 -22.74 1.98 -6.16
CA VAL A 47 -21.80 2.84 -5.44
C VAL A 47 -20.66 2.01 -4.91
N LYS A 48 -19.44 2.40 -5.28
CA LYS A 48 -18.20 1.76 -4.83
C LYS A 48 -17.38 2.74 -3.99
N GLU A 49 -16.70 2.22 -3.00
CA GLU A 49 -15.59 2.91 -2.33
C GLU A 49 -14.30 2.37 -2.90
N ALA A 50 -13.48 3.26 -3.48
CA ALA A 50 -12.17 2.94 -4.01
C ALA A 50 -11.09 3.63 -3.18
N VAL A 51 -10.00 2.89 -2.87
CA VAL A 51 -8.83 3.40 -2.15
C VAL A 51 -7.60 3.12 -2.99
N PHE A 52 -6.89 4.19 -3.34
CA PHE A 52 -5.65 4.14 -4.12
C PHE A 52 -4.46 4.35 -3.20
N GLN A 53 -3.74 3.27 -2.91
CA GLN A 53 -2.53 3.30 -2.08
C GLN A 53 -1.35 3.90 -2.83
N PRO A 54 -0.39 4.53 -2.13
CA PRO A 54 0.81 5.08 -2.73
C PRO A 54 1.56 4.07 -3.59
N ASN A 55 1.89 4.45 -4.83
CA ASN A 55 2.70 3.68 -5.77
C ASN A 55 2.23 2.23 -6.02
N ASN A 56 0.95 1.95 -5.81
CA ASN A 56 0.37 0.64 -6.06
C ASN A 56 -0.37 0.64 -7.42
N PRO A 57 0.09 -0.12 -8.43
CA PRO A 57 -0.52 -0.17 -9.76
C PRO A 57 -1.67 -1.17 -9.88
N ASN A 58 -2.05 -1.86 -8.80
CA ASN A 58 -3.12 -2.85 -8.84
C ASN A 58 -4.50 -2.15 -8.74
N PRO A 59 -5.53 -2.52 -9.55
CA PRO A 59 -5.61 -3.67 -10.45
C PRO A 59 -4.92 -3.47 -11.81
N GLY A 60 -4.25 -2.34 -12.06
CA GLY A 60 -3.66 -2.03 -13.36
C GLY A 60 -4.67 -1.41 -14.34
N MET A 61 -4.41 -1.60 -15.62
CA MET A 61 -5.28 -1.11 -16.70
C MET A 61 -6.62 -1.83 -16.66
N HIS A 62 -7.73 -1.08 -16.54
CA HIS A 62 -9.08 -1.63 -16.48
C HIS A 62 -10.09 -0.70 -17.16
N THR A 63 -11.25 -1.25 -17.51
CA THR A 63 -12.32 -0.53 -18.19
C THR A 63 -13.52 -0.33 -17.28
N HIS A 64 -14.03 0.90 -17.23
CA HIS A 64 -15.31 1.22 -16.62
C HIS A 64 -16.39 1.15 -17.68
N GLU A 65 -17.21 0.11 -17.67
CA GLU A 65 -18.32 -0.06 -18.64
C GLU A 65 -19.41 0.99 -18.46
N LEU A 66 -19.64 1.42 -17.22
CA LEU A 66 -20.66 2.40 -16.85
C LEU A 66 -20.05 3.79 -16.68
N ALA A 67 -20.82 4.82 -17.03
CA ALA A 67 -20.50 6.18 -16.63
C ALA A 67 -20.53 6.28 -15.10
N HIS A 68 -19.66 7.11 -14.52
CA HIS A 68 -19.62 7.28 -13.08
C HIS A 68 -19.28 8.69 -12.65
N VAL A 69 -19.78 9.04 -11.47
CA VAL A 69 -19.41 10.24 -10.71
C VAL A 69 -18.45 9.83 -9.62
N GLY A 70 -17.28 10.45 -9.57
CA GLY A 70 -16.32 10.29 -8.47
C GLY A 70 -16.45 11.43 -7.47
N VAL A 71 -16.63 11.11 -6.20
CA VAL A 71 -16.61 12.06 -5.08
C VAL A 71 -15.37 11.80 -4.25
N ILE A 72 -14.51 12.80 -4.12
CA ILE A 72 -13.24 12.67 -3.41
C ILE A 72 -13.47 12.79 -1.90
N ILE A 73 -13.15 11.74 -1.16
CA ILE A 73 -13.25 11.70 0.30
C ILE A 73 -11.92 12.09 0.94
N GLU A 74 -10.83 11.48 0.46
CA GLU A 74 -9.48 11.83 0.88
C GLU A 74 -8.69 12.23 -0.37
N GLY A 75 -8.25 13.47 -0.42
CA GLY A 75 -7.61 14.07 -1.57
C GLY A 75 -6.15 13.66 -1.75
N GLY A 76 -5.61 13.98 -2.90
CA GLY A 76 -4.23 13.70 -3.29
C GLY A 76 -4.01 13.93 -4.78
N THR A 77 -3.01 13.27 -5.34
CA THR A 77 -2.74 13.28 -6.78
C THR A 77 -2.97 11.88 -7.34
N LEU A 78 -3.69 11.77 -8.44
CA LEU A 78 -3.76 10.55 -9.25
C LEU A 78 -3.24 10.82 -10.65
N VAL A 79 -2.48 9.86 -11.17
CA VAL A 79 -2.08 9.80 -12.59
C VAL A 79 -2.92 8.72 -13.23
N PHE A 80 -3.70 9.10 -14.23
CA PHE A 80 -4.49 8.18 -15.05
C PHE A 80 -3.75 7.90 -16.35
N ARG A 81 -3.27 6.68 -16.51
CA ARG A 81 -2.59 6.23 -17.73
C ARG A 81 -3.62 5.65 -18.69
N ALA A 82 -3.55 6.02 -19.97
CA ALA A 82 -4.41 5.49 -21.03
C ALA A 82 -3.72 4.37 -21.80
N PRO A 83 -4.48 3.51 -22.52
CA PRO A 83 -3.91 2.40 -23.32
C PRO A 83 -2.95 2.84 -24.42
N ASP A 84 -3.09 4.06 -24.93
CA ASP A 84 -2.22 4.65 -25.96
C ASP A 84 -0.89 5.18 -25.41
N GLY A 85 -0.63 5.01 -24.10
CA GLY A 85 0.57 5.47 -23.43
C GLY A 85 0.52 6.93 -22.95
N THR A 86 -0.56 7.66 -23.23
CA THR A 86 -0.76 9.02 -22.68
C THR A 86 -1.15 8.93 -21.18
N SER A 87 -0.99 10.04 -20.47
CA SER A 87 -1.40 10.12 -19.08
C SER A 87 -1.92 11.50 -18.73
N GLU A 88 -2.90 11.53 -17.82
CA GLU A 88 -3.47 12.72 -17.23
C GLU A 88 -3.15 12.72 -15.73
N THR A 89 -2.63 13.85 -15.24
CA THR A 89 -2.35 14.02 -13.80
C THR A 89 -3.37 14.98 -13.21
N LEU A 90 -4.12 14.50 -12.21
CA LEU A 90 -5.14 15.29 -11.52
C LEU A 90 -4.77 15.47 -10.05
N LYS A 91 -4.81 16.73 -9.59
CA LYS A 91 -4.82 17.07 -8.18
C LYS A 91 -6.29 17.06 -7.72
N LEU A 92 -6.59 16.21 -6.77
CA LEU A 92 -7.93 15.96 -6.27
C LEU A 92 -8.06 16.52 -4.85
N ASP A 93 -8.90 17.51 -4.67
CA ASP A 93 -9.18 18.05 -3.36
C ASP A 93 -10.38 17.30 -2.71
N ALA A 94 -10.33 17.08 -1.40
CA ALA A 94 -11.43 16.46 -0.67
C ALA A 94 -12.73 17.27 -0.86
N GLY A 95 -13.84 16.58 -1.13
CA GLY A 95 -15.14 17.19 -1.45
C GLY A 95 -15.30 17.57 -2.93
N SER A 96 -14.27 17.50 -3.76
CA SER A 96 -14.42 17.72 -5.20
C SER A 96 -15.14 16.54 -5.88
N VAL A 97 -15.74 16.82 -7.03
CA VAL A 97 -16.54 15.88 -7.80
C VAL A 97 -16.08 15.86 -9.25
N GLY A 98 -15.93 14.67 -9.82
CA GLY A 98 -15.60 14.47 -11.22
C GLY A 98 -16.58 13.53 -11.90
N TYR A 99 -16.64 13.60 -13.24
CA TYR A 99 -17.46 12.70 -14.06
C TYR A 99 -16.58 12.03 -15.12
N ARG A 100 -16.81 10.75 -15.34
CA ARG A 100 -16.26 10.01 -16.48
C ARG A 100 -17.37 9.29 -17.23
N GLY A 101 -17.30 9.33 -18.56
CA GLY A 101 -18.23 8.61 -19.45
C GLY A 101 -18.07 7.09 -19.36
N PRO A 102 -18.97 6.34 -20.00
CA PRO A 102 -18.86 4.88 -20.09
C PRO A 102 -17.72 4.45 -21.01
N ASN A 103 -17.29 3.20 -20.86
CA ASN A 103 -16.27 2.55 -21.69
C ASN A 103 -14.88 3.25 -21.65
N VAL A 104 -14.56 3.88 -20.53
CA VAL A 104 -13.23 4.48 -20.32
C VAL A 104 -12.28 3.44 -19.76
N THR A 105 -11.15 3.26 -20.46
CA THR A 105 -10.06 2.37 -20.04
C THR A 105 -8.90 3.20 -19.52
N HIS A 106 -8.46 2.91 -18.29
CA HIS A 106 -7.31 3.58 -17.68
C HIS A 106 -6.66 2.75 -16.57
N GLU A 107 -5.46 3.17 -16.17
CA GLU A 107 -4.77 2.72 -14.97
C GLU A 107 -4.57 3.91 -14.04
N PRO A 108 -5.29 4.01 -12.91
CA PRO A 108 -5.05 5.02 -11.89
C PRO A 108 -3.86 4.63 -11.01
N VAL A 109 -2.90 5.56 -10.87
CA VAL A 109 -1.74 5.40 -9.98
C VAL A 109 -1.66 6.59 -9.04
N ASN A 110 -1.46 6.33 -7.78
CA ASN A 110 -1.22 7.35 -6.77
C ASN A 110 0.29 7.56 -6.59
N PRO A 111 0.88 8.66 -7.10
CA PRO A 111 2.31 8.94 -6.94
C PRO A 111 2.64 9.58 -5.58
N GLY A 112 1.64 9.86 -4.76
CA GLY A 112 1.79 10.52 -3.45
C GLY A 112 2.29 9.58 -2.36
N THR A 113 2.20 10.07 -1.12
CA THR A 113 2.64 9.34 0.09
C THR A 113 1.49 8.94 1.01
N LYS A 114 0.26 9.36 0.68
CA LYS A 114 -0.97 9.04 1.44
C LYS A 114 -1.99 8.41 0.51
N PRO A 115 -2.89 7.57 1.02
CA PRO A 115 -3.99 7.05 0.21
C PRO A 115 -4.89 8.16 -0.33
N VAL A 116 -5.43 7.95 -1.54
CA VAL A 116 -6.54 8.72 -2.10
C VAL A 116 -7.79 7.85 -2.02
N ARG A 117 -8.90 8.41 -1.49
CA ARG A 117 -10.15 7.68 -1.29
C ARG A 117 -11.28 8.37 -2.03
N VAL A 118 -12.01 7.58 -2.80
CA VAL A 118 -13.05 8.05 -3.71
C VAL A 118 -14.31 7.22 -3.52
N ILE A 119 -15.46 7.88 -3.54
CA ILE A 119 -16.75 7.21 -3.77
C ILE A 119 -17.08 7.33 -5.25
N GLU A 120 -17.22 6.21 -5.93
CA GLU A 120 -17.62 6.13 -7.34
C GLU A 120 -19.10 5.73 -7.42
N VAL A 121 -19.93 6.59 -8.01
CA VAL A 121 -21.34 6.32 -8.28
C VAL A 121 -21.47 5.95 -9.75
N GLU A 122 -21.55 4.66 -10.05
CA GLU A 122 -21.78 4.14 -11.39
C GLU A 122 -23.26 4.26 -11.74
N LEU A 123 -23.56 4.76 -12.93
CA LEU A 123 -24.90 4.97 -13.45
C LEU A 123 -25.31 3.79 -14.36
N LYS A 124 -26.37 3.08 -13.99
CA LYS A 124 -26.90 1.91 -14.74
C LYS A 124 -27.89 2.32 -15.81
#